data_98688c210420247c8f404b598096fa9a
#
_entry.id   98688c210420247c8f404b598096fa9a
#
_cell.length_a   1.000
_cell.length_b   1.000
_cell.length_c   1.000
_cell.angle_alpha   90.00
_cell.angle_beta   90.00
_cell.angle_gamma   90.00
#
_symmetry.space_group_name_H-M   'P 1'
#
loop_
_entity.id
_entity.type
_entity.pdbx_description
1 polymer ?
#
loop_
_entity_poly.entity_id
_entity_poly.type
_entity_poly.pdbx_seq_one_letter_code
_entity_poly.pdbx_strand_id
1 'polypeptide(L)'
;MKLKSIFLLMLGVLFSLSFVACSDDDDPETHTDASVLVGGTFTGSLYDAKGVEKATDVVVTISKYEEENTQAIKVKLTSASLNMETEDIFNVAKAGNDRYTFGSGSASAPKNTGGVIEGNNVTVYASLNSKYKFNSANAAKRYTINAVKVSE
;
A
#
# COMPACT_ATOMS: atom_id res chain seq x y z
N MET A 1 -61.00 15.72 31.53
CA MET A 1 -60.55 15.91 30.13
C MET A 1 -59.17 16.54 29.96
N LYS A 2 -58.50 16.90 31.00
CA LYS A 2 -57.15 17.54 30.89
C LYS A 2 -55.96 16.60 31.00
N LEU A 3 -56.19 15.37 31.44
CA LEU A 3 -55.11 14.40 31.65
C LEU A 3 -54.65 13.71 30.35
N LYS A 4 -55.56 13.52 29.39
CA LYS A 4 -55.23 12.88 28.09
C LYS A 4 -54.35 13.76 27.19
N SER A 5 -54.51 15.09 27.34
CA SER A 5 -53.75 16.04 26.53
C SER A 5 -52.29 16.17 26.99
N ILE A 6 -52.06 16.02 28.30
CA ILE A 6 -50.70 16.08 28.87
C ILE A 6 -49.91 14.81 28.51
N PHE A 7 -50.60 13.65 28.46
CA PHE A 7 -49.96 12.37 28.10
C PHE A 7 -49.52 12.33 26.63
N LEU A 8 -50.29 12.96 25.75
CA LEU A 8 -49.95 13.06 24.33
C LEU A 8 -48.78 14.03 24.09
N LEU A 9 -48.67 15.07 24.91
CA LEU A 9 -47.59 16.05 24.83
C LEU A 9 -46.28 15.46 25.39
N MET A 10 -46.36 14.63 26.45
CA MET A 10 -45.20 13.88 26.97
C MET A 10 -44.71 12.80 26.01
N LEU A 11 -45.62 12.14 25.30
CA LEU A 11 -45.24 11.12 24.31
C LEU A 11 -44.56 11.75 23.11
N GLY A 12 -44.94 12.95 22.70
CA GLY A 12 -44.33 13.70 21.62
C GLY A 12 -42.88 14.14 21.90
N VAL A 13 -42.60 14.47 23.16
CA VAL A 13 -41.27 14.91 23.59
C VAL A 13 -40.30 13.72 23.72
N LEU A 14 -40.81 12.54 24.08
CA LEU A 14 -40.00 11.31 24.14
C LEU A 14 -39.61 10.78 22.76
N PHE A 15 -40.42 11.07 21.71
CA PHE A 15 -40.09 10.67 20.34
C PHE A 15 -39.12 11.64 19.65
N SER A 16 -38.99 12.86 20.11
CA SER A 16 -38.07 13.83 19.52
C SER A 16 -36.63 13.73 20.04
N LEU A 17 -36.39 12.91 21.09
CA LEU A 17 -35.06 12.68 21.63
C LEU A 17 -34.36 11.41 21.08
N SER A 18 -35.05 10.61 20.26
CA SER A 18 -34.50 9.39 19.70
C SER A 18 -33.88 9.55 18.30
N PHE A 19 -33.80 10.76 17.75
CA PHE A 19 -33.14 11.04 16.48
C PHE A 19 -31.81 11.75 16.60
N VAL A 20 -31.22 11.84 17.80
CA VAL A 20 -29.88 12.43 18.02
C VAL A 20 -28.86 11.35 18.40
N ALA A 21 -29.12 10.10 18.10
CA ALA A 21 -28.15 9.01 18.33
C ALA A 21 -27.77 8.30 17.03
N CYS A 22 -27.69 9.05 15.94
CA CYS A 22 -26.85 8.75 14.78
C CYS A 22 -26.17 10.06 14.39
N SER A 23 -25.36 10.62 15.26
CA SER A 23 -24.13 11.16 14.77
C SER A 23 -23.30 9.91 14.44
N ASP A 24 -23.43 9.46 13.18
CA ASP A 24 -22.27 9.04 12.51
C ASP A 24 -21.27 10.18 12.75
N ASP A 25 -20.37 9.96 13.69
CA ASP A 25 -19.06 10.55 13.66
C ASP A 25 -18.42 9.99 12.37
N ASP A 26 -18.93 10.42 11.24
CA ASP A 26 -18.16 10.71 10.07
C ASP A 26 -17.25 11.90 10.45
N ASP A 27 -16.40 11.65 11.44
CA ASP A 27 -15.08 12.19 11.41
C ASP A 27 -14.64 11.88 9.99
N PRO A 28 -14.37 12.88 9.12
CA PRO A 28 -13.74 12.57 7.86
C PRO A 28 -12.42 11.95 8.32
N GLU A 29 -12.42 10.62 8.48
CA GLU A 29 -11.20 9.87 8.42
C GLU A 29 -10.61 10.38 7.13
N THR A 30 -9.64 11.27 7.30
CA THR A 30 -8.74 11.61 6.22
C THR A 30 -8.19 10.25 5.86
N HIS A 31 -8.85 9.58 4.90
CA HIS A 31 -8.34 8.39 4.27
C HIS A 31 -7.06 8.85 3.60
N THR A 32 -6.03 8.97 4.44
CA THR A 32 -4.72 9.35 3.94
C THR A 32 -4.37 8.24 2.97
N ASP A 33 -4.37 8.59 1.71
CA ASP A 33 -4.13 7.67 0.61
C ASP A 33 -2.86 6.87 0.93
N ALA A 34 -2.99 5.56 1.05
CA ALA A 34 -1.87 4.68 1.40
C ALA A 34 -0.67 4.90 0.47
N SER A 35 -0.91 5.30 -0.78
CA SER A 35 0.14 5.62 -1.75
C SER A 35 0.98 6.84 -1.38
N VAL A 36 0.45 7.77 -0.60
CA VAL A 36 1.17 8.95 -0.10
C VAL A 36 2.05 8.57 1.10
N LEU A 37 1.52 7.70 1.98
CA LEU A 37 2.21 7.32 3.22
C LEU A 37 3.44 6.46 3.01
N VAL A 38 3.46 5.68 1.91
CA VAL A 38 4.52 4.70 1.66
C VAL A 38 5.67 5.23 0.81
N GLY A 39 5.60 6.47 0.33
CA GLY A 39 6.63 7.09 -0.51
C GLY A 39 7.99 7.19 0.17
N GLY A 40 9.04 7.10 -0.61
CA GLY A 40 10.41 7.30 -0.13
C GLY A 40 11.47 6.56 -0.94
N THR A 41 12.71 6.76 -0.53
CA THR A 41 13.89 6.08 -1.07
C THR A 41 14.43 5.11 -0.03
N PHE A 42 14.71 3.89 -0.46
CA PHE A 42 15.23 2.81 0.38
C PHE A 42 16.48 2.24 -0.27
N THR A 43 17.47 1.83 0.53
CA THR A 43 18.70 1.19 0.06
C THR A 43 18.84 -0.19 0.68
N GLY A 44 19.32 -1.15 -0.09
CA GLY A 44 19.44 -2.52 0.39
C GLY A 44 20.07 -3.49 -0.60
N SER A 45 19.77 -4.78 -0.39
CA SER A 45 20.37 -5.88 -1.13
C SER A 45 19.32 -6.67 -1.92
N LEU A 46 19.75 -7.22 -3.05
CA LEU A 46 18.99 -8.12 -3.90
C LEU A 46 19.49 -9.55 -3.75
N TYR A 47 18.56 -10.46 -3.55
CA TYR A 47 18.79 -11.91 -3.38
C TYR A 47 18.06 -12.70 -4.46
N ASP A 48 18.69 -13.77 -4.93
CA ASP A 48 18.01 -14.71 -5.83
C ASP A 48 17.04 -15.65 -5.07
N ALA A 49 16.35 -16.51 -5.81
CA ALA A 49 15.38 -17.47 -5.24
C ALA A 49 16.01 -18.49 -4.28
N LYS A 50 17.33 -18.60 -4.25
CA LYS A 50 18.08 -19.47 -3.33
C LYS A 50 18.60 -18.70 -2.11
N GLY A 51 18.29 -17.40 -2.00
CA GLY A 51 18.79 -16.54 -0.94
C GLY A 51 20.24 -16.08 -1.13
N VAL A 52 20.80 -16.25 -2.34
CA VAL A 52 22.17 -15.78 -2.64
C VAL A 52 22.12 -14.30 -2.98
N GLU A 53 22.90 -13.50 -2.27
CA GLU A 53 23.04 -12.07 -2.54
C GLU A 53 23.68 -11.82 -3.91
N LYS A 54 23.08 -10.94 -4.70
CA LYS A 54 23.51 -10.58 -6.05
C LYS A 54 24.01 -9.15 -6.14
N ALA A 55 23.52 -8.27 -5.28
CA ALA A 55 23.91 -6.87 -5.20
C ALA A 55 23.58 -6.29 -3.83
N THR A 56 24.37 -5.33 -3.38
CA THR A 56 24.18 -4.57 -2.11
C THR A 56 23.91 -3.10 -2.35
N ASP A 57 23.92 -2.66 -3.59
CA ASP A 57 23.75 -1.27 -4.03
C ASP A 57 22.37 -1.03 -4.66
N VAL A 58 21.36 -1.78 -4.21
CA VAL A 58 19.99 -1.62 -4.74
C VAL A 58 19.32 -0.43 -4.10
N VAL A 59 18.78 0.45 -4.93
CA VAL A 59 17.92 1.54 -4.51
C VAL A 59 16.50 1.25 -4.96
N VAL A 60 15.58 1.31 -4.00
CA VAL A 60 14.14 1.20 -4.23
C VAL A 60 13.54 2.59 -4.02
N THR A 61 12.96 3.16 -5.07
CA THR A 61 12.22 4.43 -4.96
C THR A 61 10.74 4.15 -5.12
N ILE A 62 9.96 4.56 -4.13
CA ILE A 62 8.51 4.43 -4.13
C ILE A 62 7.92 5.83 -4.20
N SER A 63 7.05 6.06 -5.18
CA SER A 63 6.32 7.31 -5.35
C SER A 63 4.85 7.04 -5.66
N LYS A 64 3.99 7.98 -5.32
CA LYS A 64 2.59 7.94 -5.72
C LYS A 64 2.49 7.90 -7.24
N TYR A 65 1.60 7.05 -7.76
CA TYR A 65 1.22 7.09 -9.16
C TYR A 65 -0.01 7.98 -9.32
N GLU A 66 0.11 8.99 -10.19
CA GLU A 66 -0.87 10.08 -10.31
C GLU A 66 -1.97 9.79 -11.35
N GLU A 67 -2.57 8.62 -11.35
CA GLU A 67 -3.84 8.41 -12.05
C GLU A 67 -5.02 8.66 -11.11
N GLU A 68 -6.04 9.35 -11.60
CA GLU A 68 -7.24 9.66 -10.82
C GLU A 68 -7.89 8.39 -10.26
N ASN A 69 -8.20 8.42 -8.95
CA ASN A 69 -8.92 7.37 -8.21
C ASN A 69 -8.20 6.02 -8.04
N THR A 70 -6.89 5.96 -8.15
CA THR A 70 -6.13 4.74 -7.90
C THR A 70 -5.24 4.85 -6.66
N GLN A 71 -5.34 3.88 -5.75
CA GLN A 71 -4.33 3.71 -4.70
C GLN A 71 -3.15 2.94 -5.28
N ALA A 72 -2.41 3.60 -6.18
CA ALA A 72 -1.29 3.02 -6.88
C ALA A 72 0.02 3.73 -6.57
N ILE A 73 1.09 2.96 -6.58
CA ILE A 73 2.46 3.43 -6.41
C ILE A 73 3.29 3.00 -7.61
N LYS A 74 4.26 3.83 -7.95
CA LYS A 74 5.34 3.47 -8.85
C LYS A 74 6.53 3.00 -8.02
N VAL A 75 7.02 1.82 -8.30
CA VAL A 75 8.22 1.25 -7.69
C VAL A 75 9.33 1.23 -8.73
N LYS A 76 10.38 1.99 -8.50
CA LYS A 76 11.58 2.01 -9.34
C LYS A 76 12.72 1.30 -8.61
N LEU A 77 13.40 0.41 -9.31
CA LEU A 77 14.57 -0.31 -8.83
C LEU A 77 15.79 0.09 -9.64
N THR A 78 16.88 0.46 -8.97
CA THR A 78 18.16 0.74 -9.61
C THR A 78 19.30 0.03 -8.89
N SER A 79 20.34 -0.38 -9.61
CA SER A 79 21.60 -0.89 -9.08
C SER A 79 22.69 -0.67 -10.14
N ALA A 80 23.75 0.00 -9.76
CA ALA A 80 24.87 0.28 -10.65
C ALA A 80 25.65 -1.02 -10.96
N SER A 81 25.87 -1.86 -9.93
CA SER A 81 26.62 -3.13 -10.09
C SER A 81 25.94 -4.12 -11.03
N LEU A 82 24.60 -4.09 -11.13
CA LEU A 82 23.82 -4.94 -12.03
C LEU A 82 23.41 -4.25 -13.33
N ASN A 83 23.77 -2.99 -13.52
CA ASN A 83 23.24 -2.15 -14.59
C ASN A 83 21.70 -2.25 -14.67
N MET A 84 21.06 -2.24 -13.50
CA MET A 84 19.62 -2.38 -13.32
C MET A 84 18.97 -1.00 -13.25
N GLU A 85 17.99 -0.78 -14.10
CA GLU A 85 17.02 0.30 -13.98
C GLU A 85 15.70 -0.19 -14.52
N THR A 86 14.73 -0.35 -13.62
CA THR A 86 13.39 -0.83 -13.99
C THR A 86 12.34 -0.23 -13.08
N GLU A 87 11.14 -0.03 -13.60
CA GLU A 87 10.00 0.46 -12.81
C GLU A 87 8.72 -0.27 -13.22
N ASP A 88 7.78 -0.34 -12.28
CA ASP A 88 6.44 -0.87 -12.52
C ASP A 88 5.44 -0.19 -11.55
N ILE A 89 4.16 -0.33 -11.86
CA ILE A 89 3.06 0.27 -11.11
C ILE A 89 2.33 -0.84 -10.36
N PHE A 90 2.10 -0.61 -9.08
CA PHE A 90 1.45 -1.56 -8.19
C PHE A 90 0.32 -0.90 -7.41
N ASN A 91 -0.77 -1.63 -7.20
CA ASN A 91 -1.78 -1.23 -6.24
C ASN A 91 -1.24 -1.42 -4.82
N VAL A 92 -1.50 -0.47 -3.94
CA VAL A 92 -1.11 -0.52 -2.53
C VAL A 92 -2.34 -0.59 -1.65
N ALA A 93 -2.26 -1.37 -0.58
CA ALA A 93 -3.29 -1.48 0.43
C ALA A 93 -2.70 -1.50 1.83
N LYS A 94 -3.39 -0.89 2.78
CA LYS A 94 -3.05 -0.97 4.19
C LYS A 94 -3.34 -2.38 4.71
N ALA A 95 -2.37 -3.00 5.35
CA ALA A 95 -2.46 -4.36 5.88
C ALA A 95 -2.28 -4.44 7.41
N GLY A 96 -2.09 -3.30 8.08
CA GLY A 96 -1.89 -3.18 9.53
C GLY A 96 -1.60 -1.73 9.91
N ASN A 97 -1.22 -1.48 11.16
CA ASN A 97 -0.99 -0.10 11.62
C ASN A 97 0.10 0.60 10.80
N ASP A 98 1.30 0.03 10.70
CA ASP A 98 2.41 0.59 9.90
C ASP A 98 2.83 -0.37 8.79
N ARG A 99 1.90 -1.21 8.33
CA ARG A 99 2.16 -2.23 7.32
C ARG A 99 1.28 -2.03 6.12
N TYR A 100 1.93 -1.99 4.95
CA TYR A 100 1.29 -1.87 3.65
C TYR A 100 1.76 -2.99 2.74
N THR A 101 0.87 -3.49 1.91
CA THR A 101 1.20 -4.46 0.88
C THR A 101 0.96 -3.85 -0.49
N PHE A 102 1.79 -4.19 -1.45
CA PHE A 102 1.58 -3.79 -2.83
C PHE A 102 1.76 -4.97 -3.78
N GLY A 103 1.07 -4.94 -4.88
CA GLY A 103 1.13 -6.02 -5.87
C GLY A 103 0.48 -5.62 -7.18
N SER A 104 0.76 -6.39 -8.23
CA SER A 104 0.06 -6.25 -9.49
C SER A 104 -1.40 -6.66 -9.29
N GLY A 105 -2.33 -5.73 -9.44
CA GLY A 105 -3.76 -5.87 -9.14
C GLY A 105 -4.56 -6.79 -10.06
N SER A 106 -3.91 -7.61 -10.87
CA SER A 106 -4.55 -8.61 -11.70
C SER A 106 -4.49 -9.98 -11.03
N ALA A 107 -5.64 -10.65 -10.89
CA ALA A 107 -5.71 -12.02 -10.39
C ALA A 107 -4.93 -13.02 -11.27
N SER A 108 -4.54 -12.64 -12.46
CA SER A 108 -3.74 -13.39 -13.42
C SER A 108 -2.24 -13.02 -13.40
N ALA A 109 -1.85 -11.99 -12.64
CA ALA A 109 -0.43 -11.69 -12.47
C ALA A 109 0.28 -12.80 -11.70
N PRO A 110 1.55 -13.08 -12.01
CA PRO A 110 2.30 -14.07 -11.24
C PRO A 110 2.27 -13.67 -9.77
N LYS A 111 1.84 -14.60 -8.94
CA LYS A 111 1.56 -14.44 -7.49
C LYS A 111 2.74 -13.93 -6.63
N ASN A 112 3.80 -13.43 -7.24
CA ASN A 112 5.07 -13.15 -6.60
C ASN A 112 5.71 -11.83 -7.05
N THR A 113 4.92 -10.91 -7.60
CA THR A 113 5.41 -9.56 -7.91
C THR A 113 4.66 -8.57 -7.03
N GLY A 114 5.38 -7.87 -6.21
CA GLY A 114 4.81 -6.94 -5.23
C GLY A 114 5.74 -6.77 -4.05
N GLY A 115 5.20 -6.48 -2.89
CA GLY A 115 6.02 -6.32 -1.70
C GLY A 115 5.26 -5.93 -0.46
N VAL A 116 6.02 -5.68 0.58
CA VAL A 116 5.55 -5.24 1.90
C VAL A 116 6.40 -4.06 2.34
N ILE A 117 5.73 -3.03 2.86
CA ILE A 117 6.37 -1.90 3.53
C ILE A 117 5.94 -1.96 4.99
N GLU A 118 6.88 -1.96 5.90
CA GLU A 118 6.64 -2.02 7.33
C GLU A 118 7.60 -1.06 8.06
N GLY A 119 7.04 0.05 8.52
CA GLY A 119 7.83 1.15 9.07
C GLY A 119 8.88 1.65 8.06
N ASN A 120 10.13 1.57 8.44
CA ASN A 120 11.26 1.98 7.59
C ASN A 120 11.79 0.88 6.66
N ASN A 121 11.18 -0.29 6.64
CA ASN A 121 11.64 -1.42 5.84
C ASN A 121 10.74 -1.65 4.64
N VAL A 122 11.35 -2.02 3.52
CA VAL A 122 10.63 -2.52 2.35
C VAL A 122 11.21 -3.85 1.92
N THR A 123 10.32 -4.81 1.65
CA THR A 123 10.66 -6.05 0.97
C THR A 123 9.95 -6.07 -0.36
N VAL A 124 10.70 -6.13 -1.45
CA VAL A 124 10.15 -6.23 -2.81
C VAL A 124 10.37 -7.65 -3.33
N TYR A 125 9.29 -8.30 -3.73
CA TYR A 125 9.32 -9.55 -4.48
C TYR A 125 9.25 -9.22 -5.96
N ALA A 126 10.35 -9.41 -6.68
CA ALA A 126 10.46 -9.01 -8.07
C ALA A 126 10.64 -10.21 -8.98
N SER A 127 9.87 -10.23 -10.06
CA SER A 127 10.08 -11.13 -11.19
C SER A 127 10.85 -10.36 -12.24
N LEU A 128 12.12 -10.73 -12.48
CA LEU A 128 13.03 -10.00 -13.38
C LEU A 128 13.55 -10.91 -14.49
N ASN A 129 13.75 -10.35 -15.67
CA ASN A 129 14.41 -11.03 -16.77
C ASN A 129 15.96 -11.04 -16.61
N SER A 130 16.66 -11.59 -17.59
CA SER A 130 18.14 -11.64 -17.58
C SER A 130 18.83 -10.26 -17.62
N LYS A 131 18.10 -9.19 -17.93
CA LYS A 131 18.57 -7.80 -17.91
C LYS A 131 18.06 -7.04 -16.68
N TYR A 132 17.59 -7.76 -15.66
CA TYR A 132 17.00 -7.18 -14.43
C TYR A 132 15.85 -6.18 -14.70
N LYS A 133 15.07 -6.41 -15.74
CA LYS A 133 13.83 -5.65 -15.98
C LYS A 133 12.64 -6.43 -15.43
N PHE A 134 11.65 -5.73 -14.86
CA PHE A 134 10.39 -6.34 -14.48
C PHE A 134 9.81 -7.13 -15.65
N ASN A 135 9.41 -8.36 -15.39
CA ASN A 135 8.88 -9.25 -16.42
C ASN A 135 7.85 -10.19 -15.78
N SER A 136 6.64 -10.18 -16.33
CA SER A 136 5.56 -11.08 -15.94
C SER A 136 5.60 -12.45 -16.66
N ALA A 137 6.53 -12.68 -17.60
CA ALA A 137 6.61 -13.92 -18.35
C ALA A 137 7.17 -15.07 -17.51
N ASN A 138 6.78 -16.31 -17.84
CA ASN A 138 7.20 -17.53 -17.15
C ASN A 138 8.71 -17.78 -17.12
N ALA A 139 9.48 -17.09 -17.97
CA ALA A 139 10.95 -17.16 -18.02
C ALA A 139 11.65 -16.22 -17.04
N ALA A 140 10.92 -15.38 -16.31
CA ALA A 140 11.51 -14.47 -15.35
C ALA A 140 12.00 -15.21 -14.10
N LYS A 141 13.14 -14.76 -13.59
CA LYS A 141 13.69 -15.27 -12.32
C LYS A 141 13.12 -14.45 -11.16
N ARG A 142 12.91 -15.12 -10.04
CA ARG A 142 12.41 -14.49 -8.80
C ARG A 142 13.58 -13.95 -8.00
N TYR A 143 13.39 -12.74 -7.52
CA TYR A 143 14.33 -12.06 -6.64
C TYR A 143 13.60 -11.47 -5.46
N THR A 144 14.29 -11.34 -4.33
CA THR A 144 13.82 -10.61 -3.16
C THR A 144 14.77 -9.46 -2.90
N ILE A 145 14.23 -8.27 -2.70
CA ILE A 145 14.99 -7.09 -2.32
C ILE A 145 14.57 -6.71 -0.91
N ASN A 146 15.53 -6.64 0.00
CA ASN A 146 15.33 -6.12 1.34
C ASN A 146 16.06 -4.78 1.46
N ALA A 147 15.34 -3.73 1.75
CA ALA A 147 15.88 -2.39 1.82
C ALA A 147 15.31 -1.59 3.00
N VAL A 148 16.07 -0.62 3.45
CA VAL A 148 15.73 0.26 4.58
C VAL A 148 15.66 1.69 4.08
N LYS A 149 14.69 2.46 4.60
CA LYS A 149 14.48 3.86 4.25
C LYS A 149 15.72 4.69 4.54
N VAL A 150 16.14 5.47 3.56
CA VAL A 150 17.21 6.45 3.75
C VAL A 150 16.61 7.62 4.51
N SER A 151 17.20 7.98 5.66
CA SER A 151 16.83 9.20 6.36
C SER A 151 17.23 10.41 5.51
N GLU A 152 16.27 11.27 5.23
CA GLU A 152 16.51 12.59 4.67
C GLU A 152 17.30 13.47 5.66
#